data_6a6fde743bd03082bade88a5ec040827
#
_entry.id   6a6fde743bd03082bade88a5ec040827
#
_cell.length_a   1.000
_cell.length_b   1.000
_cell.length_c   1.000
_cell.angle_alpha   90.00
_cell.angle_beta   90.00
_cell.angle_gamma   90.00
#
_symmetry.space_group_name_H-M   'P 1'
#
loop_
_entity.id
_entity.type
_entity.pdbx_description
1 polymer ?
#
loop_
_entity_poly.entity_id
_entity_poly.type
_entity_poly.pdbx_seq_one_letter_code
_entity_poly.pdbx_strand_id
1 'polypeptide(L)'
;MAVVYEKTKLLTDKPLHYCPGCTHGIIHRLVAEALDELGVQDKTIGVAPVGCAVFAYDYFNCDMMEAAHGRAPAVATGCKRVNPNNVVFTYQGDGDLASIGAAEITHAATRGENITVIFVNNAIYGMTGGQMAPTSLPGQVTQTSPYGRDVNHCGWPIKVCEMLSTLEGPEFITRVAVNNVKNVNNAKKAIKKAFQNQIDGKGFSLVEVVSACPTNWGMTPQQALEWVESDMLPYYPIGVYKDRTAAKEGK
;
A
#
# COMPACT_ATOMS: atom_id res chain seq x y z
N MET A 1 -33.10 7.27 14.05
CA MET A 1 -32.39 7.56 12.77
C MET A 1 -31.46 6.41 12.50
N ALA A 2 -31.39 5.90 11.26
CA ALA A 2 -30.42 4.87 10.92
C ALA A 2 -29.00 5.50 10.92
N VAL A 3 -28.04 4.80 11.51
CA VAL A 3 -26.62 5.19 11.46
C VAL A 3 -26.17 5.01 10.02
N VAL A 4 -25.78 6.09 9.33
CA VAL A 4 -25.32 6.06 7.95
C VAL A 4 -23.82 5.73 7.87
N TYR A 5 -23.08 6.10 8.93
CA TYR A 5 -21.65 5.84 9.05
C TYR A 5 -21.28 5.77 10.53
N GLU A 6 -20.47 4.79 10.88
CA GLU A 6 -19.84 4.66 12.19
C GLU A 6 -18.32 4.45 11.98
N LYS A 7 -17.52 5.04 12.87
CA LYS A 7 -16.07 4.85 12.86
C LYS A 7 -15.75 3.39 13.18
N THR A 8 -14.92 2.77 12.37
CA THR A 8 -14.47 1.39 12.60
C THR A 8 -13.70 1.28 13.93
N LYS A 9 -13.92 0.18 14.65
CA LYS A 9 -13.24 -0.11 15.93
C LYS A 9 -11.73 -0.31 15.77
N LEU A 10 -11.28 -0.63 14.57
CA LEU A 10 -9.87 -0.81 14.23
C LEU A 10 -9.08 0.49 14.06
N LEU A 11 -9.71 1.65 14.16
CA LEU A 11 -9.01 2.94 14.24
C LEU A 11 -9.06 3.51 15.65
N THR A 12 -7.90 3.89 16.17
CA THR A 12 -7.77 4.62 17.43
C THR A 12 -8.33 6.04 17.33
N ASP A 13 -8.41 6.76 18.46
CA ASP A 13 -8.83 8.18 18.49
C ASP A 13 -7.66 9.15 18.27
N LYS A 14 -6.45 8.66 18.05
CA LYS A 14 -5.30 9.52 17.80
C LYS A 14 -5.47 10.30 16.47
N PRO A 15 -5.24 11.63 16.49
CA PRO A 15 -5.23 12.41 15.27
C PRO A 15 -4.12 11.92 14.32
N LEU A 16 -4.45 11.78 13.03
CA LEU A 16 -3.47 11.41 12.02
C LEU A 16 -2.46 12.55 11.81
N HIS A 17 -1.17 12.23 11.70
CA HIS A 17 -0.09 13.21 11.46
C HIS A 17 0.07 13.60 9.99
N TYR A 18 -0.67 12.97 9.08
CA TYR A 18 -0.52 13.21 7.64
C TYR A 18 -0.84 14.64 7.25
N CYS A 19 -0.14 15.12 6.21
CA CYS A 19 -0.35 16.44 5.66
C CYS A 19 -1.78 16.66 5.16
N PRO A 20 -2.28 17.91 5.14
CA PRO A 20 -3.60 18.23 4.57
C PRO A 20 -3.74 17.73 3.13
N GLY A 21 -4.81 16.98 2.84
CA GLY A 21 -5.08 16.41 1.52
C GLY A 21 -4.28 15.17 1.17
N CYS A 22 -3.38 14.70 2.04
CA CYS A 22 -2.71 13.42 1.88
C CYS A 22 -3.72 12.27 1.97
N THR A 23 -3.66 11.32 1.04
CA THR A 23 -4.66 10.24 0.98
C THR A 23 -4.34 9.03 1.86
N HIS A 24 -3.25 9.04 2.63
CA HIS A 24 -2.96 8.01 3.63
C HIS A 24 -4.12 7.79 4.62
N GLY A 25 -4.78 8.89 5.07
CA GLY A 25 -5.91 8.77 5.99
C GLY A 25 -7.09 7.99 5.42
N ILE A 26 -7.36 8.13 4.11
CA ILE A 26 -8.36 7.33 3.40
C ILE A 26 -7.94 5.86 3.40
N ILE A 27 -6.68 5.57 3.08
CA ILE A 27 -6.18 4.20 2.99
C ILE A 27 -6.21 3.51 4.36
N HIS A 28 -5.79 4.19 5.44
CA HIS A 28 -5.91 3.67 6.82
C HIS A 28 -7.35 3.26 7.15
N ARG A 29 -8.30 4.14 6.82
CA ARG A 29 -9.72 3.86 7.02
C ARG A 29 -10.16 2.61 6.24
N LEU A 30 -9.79 2.48 4.96
CA LEU A 30 -10.19 1.34 4.14
C LEU A 30 -9.60 0.02 4.66
N VAL A 31 -8.35 0.03 5.12
CA VAL A 31 -7.71 -1.15 5.73
C VAL A 31 -8.43 -1.53 7.02
N ALA A 32 -8.68 -0.56 7.90
CA ALA A 32 -9.37 -0.79 9.16
C ALA A 32 -10.80 -1.31 8.97
N GLU A 33 -11.57 -0.69 8.06
CA GLU A 33 -12.93 -1.14 7.72
C GLU A 33 -12.94 -2.55 7.15
N ALA A 34 -11.97 -2.89 6.29
CA ALA A 34 -11.89 -4.22 5.69
C ALA A 34 -11.63 -5.31 6.75
N LEU A 35 -10.72 -5.06 7.70
CA LEU A 35 -10.40 -5.98 8.80
C LEU A 35 -11.56 -6.09 9.80
N ASP A 36 -12.23 -5.00 10.11
CA ASP A 36 -13.42 -4.97 11.01
C ASP A 36 -14.59 -5.76 10.40
N GLU A 37 -14.88 -5.52 9.11
CA GLU A 37 -15.92 -6.27 8.37
C GLU A 37 -15.61 -7.79 8.23
N LEU A 38 -14.35 -8.18 8.32
CA LEU A 38 -13.93 -9.57 8.31
C LEU A 38 -13.91 -10.18 9.72
N GLY A 39 -14.10 -9.37 10.76
CA GLY A 39 -14.17 -9.84 12.15
C GLY A 39 -12.85 -10.40 12.68
N VAL A 40 -11.71 -9.84 12.25
CA VAL A 40 -10.38 -10.41 12.56
C VAL A 40 -9.52 -9.51 13.43
N GLN A 41 -10.09 -8.50 14.08
CA GLN A 41 -9.35 -7.53 14.90
C GLN A 41 -8.40 -8.21 15.88
N ASP A 42 -8.90 -9.14 16.71
CA ASP A 42 -8.14 -9.81 17.78
C ASP A 42 -7.08 -10.80 17.26
N LYS A 43 -7.02 -11.00 15.94
CA LYS A 43 -6.07 -11.89 15.26
C LYS A 43 -5.17 -11.13 14.28
N THR A 44 -5.20 -9.81 14.30
CA THR A 44 -4.49 -8.98 13.33
C THR A 44 -3.18 -8.48 13.92
N ILE A 45 -2.11 -8.65 13.17
CA ILE A 45 -0.79 -8.07 13.44
C ILE A 45 -0.41 -7.20 12.23
N GLY A 46 -0.27 -5.90 12.45
CA GLY A 46 0.26 -4.97 11.46
C GLY A 46 1.77 -4.79 11.62
N VAL A 47 2.46 -4.55 10.52
CA VAL A 47 3.89 -4.21 10.52
C VAL A 47 4.05 -2.83 9.89
N ALA A 48 4.47 -1.86 10.71
CA ALA A 48 4.77 -0.50 10.32
C ALA A 48 6.26 -0.37 9.99
N PRO A 49 6.64 0.12 8.81
CA PRO A 49 8.03 0.39 8.43
C PRO A 49 8.39 1.86 8.68
N VAL A 50 9.53 2.29 8.12
CA VAL A 50 9.98 3.67 8.15
C VAL A 50 9.39 4.48 6.97
N GLY A 51 9.08 5.75 7.23
CA GLY A 51 8.47 6.68 6.28
C GLY A 51 7.16 7.25 6.82
N CYS A 52 6.32 7.85 5.97
CA CYS A 52 5.03 8.42 6.42
C CYS A 52 4.13 7.40 7.14
N ALA A 53 4.32 6.11 6.89
CA ALA A 53 3.57 5.03 7.51
C ALA A 53 4.09 4.62 8.91
N VAL A 54 5.18 5.20 9.41
CA VAL A 54 5.83 4.77 10.65
C VAL A 54 4.89 4.78 11.87
N PHE A 55 4.03 5.80 11.99
CA PHE A 55 3.09 5.90 13.10
C PHE A 55 1.79 5.07 12.89
N ALA A 56 1.76 4.13 11.96
CA ALA A 56 0.61 3.26 11.76
C ALA A 56 0.25 2.48 13.05
N TYR A 57 1.24 2.18 13.90
CA TYR A 57 1.04 1.55 15.22
C TYR A 57 0.22 2.40 16.20
N ASP A 58 0.17 3.71 16.01
CA ASP A 58 -0.67 4.61 16.81
C ASP A 58 -2.13 4.68 16.31
N TYR A 59 -2.35 4.33 15.04
CA TYR A 59 -3.63 4.55 14.37
C TYR A 59 -4.48 3.28 14.24
N PHE A 60 -3.85 2.11 14.09
CA PHE A 60 -4.56 0.84 14.07
C PHE A 60 -4.73 0.28 15.48
N ASN A 61 -5.97 -0.06 15.84
CA ASN A 61 -6.30 -0.71 17.12
C ASN A 61 -6.21 -2.24 16.97
N CYS A 62 -5.00 -2.72 16.71
CA CYS A 62 -4.61 -4.14 16.67
C CYS A 62 -3.16 -4.26 17.12
N ASP A 63 -2.63 -5.47 17.22
CA ASP A 63 -1.21 -5.66 17.51
C ASP A 63 -0.36 -5.09 16.37
N MET A 64 0.67 -4.33 16.73
CA MET A 64 1.55 -3.70 15.75
C MET A 64 3.02 -3.97 16.09
N MET A 65 3.83 -4.16 15.06
CA MET A 65 5.28 -4.26 15.17
C MET A 65 5.93 -3.18 14.28
N GLU A 66 7.01 -2.60 14.76
CA GLU A 66 7.88 -1.79 13.92
C GLU A 66 8.94 -2.64 13.23
N ALA A 67 9.23 -2.30 11.99
CA ALA A 67 10.33 -2.87 11.22
C ALA A 67 11.34 -1.79 10.83
N ALA A 68 12.60 -2.15 10.76
CA ALA A 68 13.60 -1.31 10.13
C ALA A 68 13.20 -1.02 8.66
N HIS A 69 13.69 0.09 8.11
CA HIS A 69 13.36 0.55 6.76
C HIS A 69 13.55 -0.55 5.71
N GLY A 70 12.50 -0.83 4.95
CA GLY A 70 12.43 -1.88 3.93
C GLY A 70 12.25 -3.31 4.45
N ARG A 71 12.26 -3.54 5.77
CA ARG A 71 12.25 -4.89 6.35
C ARG A 71 10.86 -5.42 6.74
N ALA A 72 9.80 -4.63 6.52
CA ALA A 72 8.46 -5.03 6.91
C ALA A 72 8.01 -6.39 6.32
N PRO A 73 8.26 -6.75 5.05
CA PRO A 73 7.88 -8.06 4.53
C PRO A 73 8.62 -9.22 5.21
N ALA A 74 9.88 -9.01 5.63
CA ALA A 74 10.65 -10.01 6.37
C ALA A 74 10.10 -10.21 7.79
N VAL A 75 9.80 -9.11 8.51
CA VAL A 75 9.18 -9.15 9.84
C VAL A 75 7.81 -9.81 9.76
N ALA A 76 6.97 -9.41 8.80
CA ALA A 76 5.64 -10.00 8.59
C ALA A 76 5.72 -11.50 8.29
N THR A 77 6.70 -11.93 7.49
CA THR A 77 6.98 -13.36 7.23
C THR A 77 7.27 -14.09 8.54
N GLY A 78 8.15 -13.55 9.39
CA GLY A 78 8.47 -14.13 10.70
C GLY A 78 7.23 -14.22 11.60
N CYS A 79 6.49 -13.11 11.74
CA CYS A 79 5.25 -13.07 12.53
C CYS A 79 4.23 -14.11 12.05
N LYS A 80 4.01 -14.22 10.73
CA LYS A 80 3.06 -15.16 10.16
C LYS A 80 3.46 -16.63 10.38
N ARG A 81 4.75 -16.93 10.28
CA ARG A 81 5.25 -18.29 10.46
C ARG A 81 5.14 -18.79 11.88
N VAL A 82 5.35 -17.92 12.88
CA VAL A 82 5.21 -18.29 14.31
C VAL A 82 3.77 -18.19 14.79
N ASN A 83 2.93 -17.40 14.14
CA ASN A 83 1.50 -17.22 14.44
C ASN A 83 0.65 -17.51 13.17
N PRO A 84 0.57 -18.76 12.71
CA PRO A 84 -0.04 -19.10 11.41
C PRO A 84 -1.53 -18.76 11.32
N ASN A 85 -2.24 -18.66 12.46
CA ASN A 85 -3.66 -18.35 12.52
C ASN A 85 -3.96 -16.84 12.51
N ASN A 86 -2.95 -15.99 12.67
CA ASN A 86 -3.13 -14.54 12.68
C ASN A 86 -3.17 -13.98 11.25
N VAL A 87 -3.90 -12.88 11.09
CA VAL A 87 -3.86 -12.05 9.88
C VAL A 87 -2.69 -11.08 10.02
N VAL A 88 -1.71 -11.18 9.13
CA VAL A 88 -0.50 -10.35 9.19
C VAL A 88 -0.43 -9.47 7.95
N PHE A 89 -0.28 -8.16 8.14
CA PHE A 89 -0.15 -7.23 7.03
C PHE A 89 1.01 -6.26 7.20
N THR A 90 1.52 -5.75 6.08
CA THR A 90 2.43 -4.60 6.06
C THR A 90 1.72 -3.39 5.48
N TYR A 91 2.12 -2.18 5.92
CA TYR A 91 1.62 -0.92 5.38
C TYR A 91 2.81 -0.04 5.01
N GLN A 92 3.20 -0.02 3.73
CA GLN A 92 4.50 0.51 3.26
C GLN A 92 4.35 1.58 2.20
N GLY A 93 5.19 2.63 2.26
CA GLY A 93 5.37 3.58 1.17
C GLY A 93 6.30 3.05 0.07
N ASP A 94 6.36 3.78 -1.05
CA ASP A 94 7.15 3.42 -2.22
C ASP A 94 8.68 3.47 -1.97
N GLY A 95 9.14 4.46 -1.23
CA GLY A 95 10.54 4.53 -0.83
C GLY A 95 10.95 3.39 0.10
N ASP A 96 10.04 2.89 0.91
CA ASP A 96 10.28 1.76 1.79
C ASP A 96 10.27 0.43 1.03
N LEU A 97 9.20 0.15 0.32
CA LEU A 97 8.99 -1.14 -0.34
C LEU A 97 9.82 -1.30 -1.62
N ALA A 98 9.82 -0.29 -2.48
CA ALA A 98 10.37 -0.40 -3.83
C ALA A 98 11.83 0.08 -3.95
N SER A 99 12.41 0.65 -2.88
CA SER A 99 13.83 1.03 -2.81
C SER A 99 14.57 0.06 -1.89
N ILE A 100 14.74 0.44 -0.62
CA ILE A 100 15.55 -0.34 0.34
C ILE A 100 14.94 -1.73 0.65
N GLY A 101 13.62 -1.90 0.48
CA GLY A 101 12.89 -3.15 0.70
C GLY A 101 12.67 -4.00 -0.56
N ALA A 102 13.29 -3.67 -1.70
CA ALA A 102 13.05 -4.36 -2.96
C ALA A 102 13.37 -5.86 -2.92
N ALA A 103 14.41 -6.26 -2.19
CA ALA A 103 14.76 -7.66 -2.00
C ALA A 103 13.74 -8.38 -1.11
N GLU A 104 13.34 -7.77 0.01
CA GLU A 104 12.42 -8.36 0.97
C GLU A 104 11.05 -8.63 0.37
N ILE A 105 10.50 -7.65 -0.36
CA ILE A 105 9.20 -7.84 -1.01
C ILE A 105 9.27 -8.89 -2.12
N THR A 106 10.34 -8.89 -2.93
CA THR A 106 10.54 -9.87 -3.98
C THR A 106 10.63 -11.29 -3.41
N HIS A 107 11.40 -11.49 -2.34
CA HIS A 107 11.55 -12.79 -1.71
C HIS A 107 10.28 -13.25 -0.98
N ALA A 108 9.54 -12.36 -0.30
CA ALA A 108 8.26 -12.70 0.31
C ALA A 108 7.24 -13.12 -0.75
N ALA A 109 7.16 -12.38 -1.86
CA ALA A 109 6.30 -12.70 -2.99
C ALA A 109 6.70 -14.02 -3.67
N THR A 110 8.01 -14.24 -3.93
CA THR A 110 8.52 -15.48 -4.55
C THR A 110 8.14 -16.72 -3.74
N ARG A 111 8.25 -16.65 -2.42
CA ARG A 111 7.87 -17.75 -1.52
C ARG A 111 6.35 -17.91 -1.35
N GLY A 112 5.55 -16.98 -1.85
CA GLY A 112 4.10 -17.01 -1.66
C GLY A 112 3.69 -16.91 -0.18
N GLU A 113 4.45 -16.14 0.64
CA GLU A 113 4.17 -15.98 2.06
C GLU A 113 2.72 -15.56 2.31
N ASN A 114 2.05 -16.20 3.25
CA ASN A 114 0.63 -15.91 3.51
C ASN A 114 0.46 -14.60 4.30
N ILE A 115 0.80 -13.47 3.67
CA ILE A 115 0.71 -12.12 4.19
C ILE A 115 0.00 -11.18 3.21
N THR A 116 -0.54 -10.09 3.71
CA THR A 116 -1.14 -9.02 2.90
C THR A 116 -0.25 -7.79 2.92
N VAL A 117 0.10 -7.28 1.76
CA VAL A 117 0.93 -6.08 1.61
C VAL A 117 0.06 -4.92 1.09
N ILE A 118 -0.06 -3.87 1.90
CA ILE A 118 -0.66 -2.60 1.49
C ILE A 118 0.49 -1.66 1.10
N PHE A 119 0.60 -1.40 -0.18
CA PHE A 119 1.68 -0.62 -0.76
C PHE A 119 1.15 0.73 -1.24
N VAL A 120 1.60 1.82 -0.62
CA VAL A 120 1.19 3.18 -0.96
C VAL A 120 2.22 3.79 -1.92
N ASN A 121 1.81 4.00 -3.17
CA ASN A 121 2.63 4.62 -4.20
C ASN A 121 2.18 6.08 -4.41
N ASN A 122 2.98 7.01 -3.90
CA ASN A 122 2.79 8.45 -4.08
C ASN A 122 3.93 9.13 -4.87
N ALA A 123 4.76 8.33 -5.53
CA ALA A 123 5.82 8.76 -6.44
C ALA A 123 6.85 9.73 -5.82
N ILE A 124 7.06 9.70 -4.47
CA ILE A 124 7.99 10.60 -3.79
C ILE A 124 8.32 10.12 -2.38
N TYR A 125 9.53 10.40 -1.87
CA TYR A 125 9.84 10.26 -0.44
C TYR A 125 9.16 11.38 0.35
N GLY A 126 7.97 11.10 0.91
CA GLY A 126 7.16 12.13 1.56
C GLY A 126 7.73 12.61 2.90
N MET A 127 8.12 11.69 3.78
CA MET A 127 8.51 12.02 5.16
C MET A 127 9.78 12.86 5.25
N THR A 128 10.74 12.63 4.36
CA THR A 128 12.05 13.29 4.39
C THR A 128 12.10 14.61 3.62
N GLY A 129 10.99 15.05 3.02
CA GLY A 129 10.89 16.36 2.41
C GLY A 129 10.89 16.35 0.88
N GLY A 130 10.55 15.25 0.22
CA GLY A 130 10.23 15.25 -1.20
C GLY A 130 11.37 14.85 -2.14
N GLN A 131 12.23 13.93 -1.75
CA GLN A 131 13.25 13.37 -2.64
C GLN A 131 12.62 12.44 -3.68
N MET A 132 13.32 12.24 -4.79
CA MET A 132 12.94 11.32 -5.86
C MET A 132 12.88 9.88 -5.32
N ALA A 133 11.73 9.26 -5.42
CA ALA A 133 11.51 7.84 -5.08
C ALA A 133 11.78 6.95 -6.31
N PRO A 134 11.93 5.63 -6.11
CA PRO A 134 12.06 4.70 -7.24
C PRO A 134 10.84 4.72 -8.17
N THR A 135 9.70 5.18 -7.67
CA THR A 135 8.42 5.29 -8.39
C THR A 135 8.14 6.68 -8.97
N SER A 136 8.97 7.70 -8.70
CA SER A 136 8.77 9.05 -9.27
C SER A 136 8.72 8.98 -10.80
N LEU A 137 7.77 9.70 -11.41
CA LEU A 137 7.52 9.64 -12.84
C LEU A 137 8.67 10.26 -13.67
N PRO A 138 8.84 9.87 -14.95
CA PRO A 138 9.73 10.59 -15.85
C PRO A 138 9.36 12.06 -15.90
N GLY A 139 10.34 12.95 -15.82
CA GLY A 139 10.14 14.41 -15.79
C GLY A 139 9.59 14.97 -14.47
N GLN A 140 9.25 14.14 -13.48
CA GLN A 140 8.75 14.63 -12.18
C GLN A 140 9.82 15.41 -11.44
N VAL A 141 9.49 16.66 -11.09
CA VAL A 141 10.33 17.54 -10.26
C VAL A 141 10.24 17.10 -8.80
N THR A 142 11.40 16.95 -8.17
CA THR A 142 11.54 16.60 -6.75
C THR A 142 12.72 17.34 -6.14
N GLN A 143 12.92 17.28 -4.83
CA GLN A 143 14.06 17.93 -4.16
C GLN A 143 15.42 17.43 -4.68
N THR A 144 15.53 16.19 -5.12
CA THR A 144 16.76 15.61 -5.67
C THR A 144 16.76 15.52 -7.19
N SER A 145 15.70 15.92 -7.86
CA SER A 145 15.57 16.06 -9.32
C SER A 145 14.92 17.39 -9.68
N PRO A 146 15.58 18.53 -9.42
CA PRO A 146 14.98 19.87 -9.55
C PRO A 146 14.65 20.25 -11.00
N TYR A 147 15.25 19.58 -11.98
CA TYR A 147 14.97 19.75 -13.42
C TYR A 147 14.09 18.64 -13.99
N GLY A 148 13.48 17.83 -13.11
CA GLY A 148 12.71 16.63 -13.47
C GLY A 148 13.57 15.36 -13.48
N ARG A 149 12.93 14.19 -13.31
CA ARG A 149 13.60 12.90 -13.40
C ARG A 149 14.03 12.64 -14.85
N ASP A 150 15.34 12.64 -15.09
CA ASP A 150 15.91 12.19 -16.36
C ASP A 150 16.12 10.67 -16.32
N VAL A 151 15.37 9.94 -17.13
CA VAL A 151 15.44 8.47 -17.17
C VAL A 151 16.76 7.92 -17.70
N ASN A 152 17.49 8.69 -18.49
CA ASN A 152 18.80 8.31 -18.98
C ASN A 152 19.89 8.38 -17.90
N HIS A 153 19.67 9.21 -16.88
CA HIS A 153 20.60 9.39 -15.79
C HIS A 153 20.14 8.66 -14.50
N CYS A 154 18.83 8.75 -14.17
CA CYS A 154 18.26 8.22 -12.93
C CYS A 154 17.55 6.87 -13.11
N GLY A 155 17.47 6.35 -14.32
CA GLY A 155 16.72 5.13 -14.64
C GLY A 155 15.20 5.31 -14.63
N TRP A 156 14.50 4.30 -15.12
CA TRP A 156 13.05 4.27 -15.21
C TRP A 156 12.38 3.99 -13.87
N PRO A 157 11.15 4.51 -13.63
CA PRO A 157 10.37 4.18 -12.45
C PRO A 157 10.05 2.68 -12.36
N ILE A 158 10.13 2.14 -11.15
CA ILE A 158 9.80 0.72 -10.89
C ILE A 158 8.28 0.54 -10.92
N LYS A 159 7.82 -0.45 -11.67
CA LYS A 159 6.42 -0.90 -11.74
C LYS A 159 6.25 -2.17 -10.91
N VAL A 160 5.95 -2.02 -9.62
CA VAL A 160 5.97 -3.13 -8.64
C VAL A 160 4.95 -4.21 -8.96
N CYS A 161 3.69 -3.84 -9.31
CA CYS A 161 2.67 -4.82 -9.66
C CYS A 161 3.08 -5.66 -10.87
N GLU A 162 3.61 -5.02 -11.93
CA GLU A 162 4.08 -5.69 -13.14
C GLU A 162 5.24 -6.64 -12.82
N MET A 163 6.23 -6.16 -12.06
CA MET A 163 7.40 -6.95 -11.68
C MET A 163 7.01 -8.18 -10.86
N LEU A 164 6.21 -8.01 -9.82
CA LEU A 164 5.84 -9.12 -8.93
C LEU A 164 4.83 -10.08 -9.57
N SER A 165 4.04 -9.63 -10.55
CA SER A 165 3.08 -10.50 -11.25
C SER A 165 3.74 -11.59 -12.09
N THR A 166 5.02 -11.44 -12.46
CA THR A 166 5.81 -12.45 -13.18
C THR A 166 6.23 -13.63 -12.30
N LEU A 167 6.20 -13.45 -10.97
CA LEU A 167 6.57 -14.50 -10.02
C LEU A 167 5.43 -15.52 -9.85
N GLU A 168 5.77 -16.79 -9.59
CA GLU A 168 4.78 -17.85 -9.39
C GLU A 168 4.09 -17.80 -8.02
N GLY A 169 4.78 -17.30 -6.98
CA GLY A 169 4.31 -17.34 -5.59
C GLY A 169 3.05 -16.50 -5.27
N PRO A 170 2.87 -15.30 -5.83
CA PRO A 170 1.73 -14.46 -5.48
C PRO A 170 0.38 -15.05 -5.94
N GLU A 171 -0.61 -14.96 -5.06
CA GLU A 171 -2.01 -15.32 -5.34
C GLU A 171 -2.79 -14.15 -5.95
N PHE A 172 -2.59 -12.93 -5.39
CA PHE A 172 -3.32 -11.74 -5.83
C PHE A 172 -2.42 -10.51 -5.84
N ILE A 173 -2.38 -9.82 -6.99
CA ILE A 173 -1.68 -8.54 -7.16
C ILE A 173 -2.62 -7.59 -7.89
N THR A 174 -2.86 -6.43 -7.32
CA THR A 174 -3.72 -5.40 -7.91
C THR A 174 -3.21 -4.00 -7.63
N ARG A 175 -3.46 -3.08 -8.56
CA ARG A 175 -3.26 -1.65 -8.38
C ARG A 175 -4.60 -0.94 -8.39
N VAL A 176 -4.82 -0.11 -7.39
CA VAL A 176 -6.02 0.71 -7.19
C VAL A 176 -5.63 2.17 -6.93
N ALA A 177 -6.61 3.05 -6.88
CA ALA A 177 -6.40 4.46 -6.53
C ALA A 177 -7.46 4.91 -5.51
N VAL A 178 -7.27 6.10 -4.90
CA VAL A 178 -8.19 6.69 -3.92
C VAL A 178 -8.46 8.18 -4.21
N ASN A 179 -8.34 8.57 -5.47
CA ASN A 179 -8.48 9.96 -5.95
C ASN A 179 -9.93 10.39 -6.19
N ASN A 180 -10.87 9.46 -6.22
CA ASN A 180 -12.30 9.73 -6.35
C ASN A 180 -13.14 8.64 -5.69
N VAL A 181 -14.45 8.89 -5.50
CA VAL A 181 -15.37 7.98 -4.77
C VAL A 181 -15.44 6.58 -5.39
N LYS A 182 -15.47 6.48 -6.72
CA LYS A 182 -15.49 5.19 -7.43
C LYS A 182 -14.23 4.37 -7.11
N ASN A 183 -13.07 5.01 -7.19
CA ASN A 183 -11.78 4.38 -6.93
C ASN A 183 -11.61 4.01 -5.45
N VAL A 184 -12.08 4.84 -4.51
CA VAL A 184 -12.11 4.52 -3.07
C VAL A 184 -12.92 3.24 -2.81
N ASN A 185 -14.11 3.12 -3.41
CA ASN A 185 -14.94 1.91 -3.26
C ASN A 185 -14.27 0.66 -3.88
N ASN A 186 -13.59 0.81 -5.01
CA ASN A 186 -12.85 -0.27 -5.63
C ASN A 186 -11.63 -0.67 -4.80
N ALA A 187 -10.91 0.30 -4.22
CA ALA A 187 -9.80 0.06 -3.32
C ALA A 187 -10.23 -0.73 -2.08
N LYS A 188 -11.37 -0.36 -1.46
CA LYS A 188 -11.94 -1.12 -0.33
C LYS A 188 -12.20 -2.59 -0.68
N LYS A 189 -12.82 -2.85 -1.83
CA LYS A 189 -13.09 -4.22 -2.30
C LYS A 189 -11.79 -5.00 -2.52
N ALA A 190 -10.78 -4.39 -3.13
CA ALA A 190 -9.50 -5.01 -3.39
C ALA A 190 -8.74 -5.35 -2.09
N ILE A 191 -8.71 -4.42 -1.13
CA ILE A 191 -8.11 -4.61 0.19
C ILE A 191 -8.81 -5.75 0.93
N LYS A 192 -10.14 -5.75 0.96
CA LYS A 192 -10.93 -6.82 1.60
C LYS A 192 -10.67 -8.19 0.96
N LYS A 193 -10.59 -8.25 -0.38
CA LYS A 193 -10.23 -9.48 -1.10
C LYS A 193 -8.83 -9.99 -0.75
N ALA A 194 -7.85 -9.09 -0.65
CA ALA A 194 -6.49 -9.46 -0.26
C ALA A 194 -6.42 -10.08 1.15
N PHE A 195 -7.12 -9.50 2.12
CA PHE A 195 -7.24 -10.06 3.46
C PHE A 195 -8.01 -11.39 3.47
N GLN A 196 -9.10 -11.50 2.70
CA GLN A 196 -9.83 -12.75 2.59
C GLN A 196 -8.97 -13.88 2.02
N ASN A 197 -8.16 -13.59 1.00
CA ASN A 197 -7.21 -14.57 0.45
C ASN A 197 -6.23 -15.07 1.51
N GLN A 198 -5.73 -14.17 2.38
CA GLN A 198 -4.85 -14.54 3.49
C GLN A 198 -5.57 -15.42 4.52
N ILE A 199 -6.81 -15.06 4.90
CA ILE A 199 -7.64 -15.84 5.84
C ILE A 199 -7.90 -17.23 5.30
N ASP A 200 -8.16 -17.34 4.00
CA ASP A 200 -8.38 -18.62 3.29
C ASP A 200 -7.08 -19.43 3.08
N GLY A 201 -5.92 -18.92 3.53
CA GLY A 201 -4.63 -19.60 3.37
C GLY A 201 -4.11 -19.67 1.93
N LYS A 202 -4.57 -18.79 1.03
CA LYS A 202 -4.22 -18.82 -0.40
C LYS A 202 -2.81 -18.29 -0.70
N GLY A 203 -2.20 -17.54 0.23
CA GLY A 203 -0.85 -17.04 0.10
C GLY A 203 -0.74 -15.53 -0.07
N PHE A 204 0.32 -15.08 -0.75
CA PHE A 204 0.73 -13.69 -0.87
C PHE A 204 -0.27 -12.83 -1.64
N SER A 205 -0.66 -11.70 -1.04
CA SER A 205 -1.49 -10.69 -1.71
C SER A 205 -0.86 -9.31 -1.58
N LEU A 206 -0.83 -8.53 -2.68
CA LEU A 206 -0.38 -7.14 -2.71
C LEU A 206 -1.45 -6.24 -3.32
N VAL A 207 -1.75 -5.16 -2.60
CA VAL A 207 -2.60 -4.07 -3.09
C VAL A 207 -1.75 -2.80 -3.15
N GLU A 208 -1.36 -2.40 -4.37
CA GLU A 208 -0.75 -1.09 -4.62
C GLU A 208 -1.83 -0.04 -4.70
N VAL A 209 -1.72 1.00 -3.87
CA VAL A 209 -2.66 2.12 -3.84
C VAL A 209 -1.96 3.38 -4.32
N VAL A 210 -2.33 3.84 -5.52
CA VAL A 210 -1.87 5.13 -6.05
C VAL A 210 -2.47 6.25 -5.22
N SER A 211 -1.62 7.10 -4.67
CA SER A 211 -1.92 8.02 -3.57
C SER A 211 -1.38 9.42 -3.85
N ALA A 212 -2.06 10.45 -3.34
CA ALA A 212 -1.64 11.84 -3.48
C ALA A 212 -0.69 12.27 -2.34
N CYS A 213 0.34 13.06 -2.69
CA CYS A 213 1.23 13.73 -1.75
C CYS A 213 1.29 15.25 -2.02
N PRO A 214 0.22 16.02 -1.72
CA PRO A 214 0.10 17.42 -2.11
C PRO A 214 1.29 18.28 -1.65
N THR A 215 1.70 18.14 -0.40
CA THR A 215 2.77 18.95 0.21
C THR A 215 4.09 18.83 -0.54
N ASN A 216 4.54 17.61 -0.82
CA ASN A 216 5.83 17.42 -1.50
C ASN A 216 5.76 17.57 -3.02
N TRP A 217 4.56 17.51 -3.60
CA TRP A 217 4.35 17.87 -5.01
C TRP A 217 4.19 19.38 -5.23
N GLY A 218 4.08 20.18 -4.14
CA GLY A 218 3.82 21.61 -4.23
C GLY A 218 2.45 21.96 -4.80
N MET A 219 1.45 21.11 -4.55
CA MET A 219 0.11 21.21 -5.10
C MET A 219 -0.94 21.41 -4.00
N THR A 220 -2.05 22.05 -4.33
CA THR A 220 -3.23 21.98 -3.48
C THR A 220 -3.80 20.56 -3.45
N PRO A 221 -4.57 20.17 -2.42
CA PRO A 221 -5.22 18.85 -2.39
C PRO A 221 -6.01 18.50 -3.65
N GLN A 222 -6.75 19.48 -4.20
CA GLN A 222 -7.52 19.29 -5.42
C GLN A 222 -6.62 19.03 -6.64
N GLN A 223 -5.61 19.86 -6.85
CA GLN A 223 -4.63 19.67 -7.93
C GLN A 223 -3.89 18.33 -7.82
N ALA A 224 -3.58 17.88 -6.61
CA ALA A 224 -2.92 16.60 -6.42
C ALA A 224 -3.82 15.40 -6.79
N LEU A 225 -5.13 15.47 -6.53
CA LEU A 225 -6.07 14.44 -6.97
C LEU A 225 -6.25 14.44 -8.51
N GLU A 226 -6.25 15.62 -9.12
CA GLU A 226 -6.28 15.78 -10.57
C GLU A 226 -5.00 15.23 -11.21
N TRP A 227 -3.83 15.51 -10.63
CA TRP A 227 -2.54 15.00 -11.10
C TRP A 227 -2.43 13.47 -10.98
N VAL A 228 -3.04 12.87 -9.94
CA VAL A 228 -3.18 11.40 -9.88
C VAL A 228 -3.90 10.89 -11.12
N GLU A 229 -5.01 11.53 -11.51
CA GLU A 229 -5.80 11.10 -12.68
C GLU A 229 -5.07 11.34 -14.01
N SER A 230 -4.45 12.53 -14.18
CA SER A 230 -3.87 12.95 -15.46
C SER A 230 -2.49 12.36 -15.75
N ASP A 231 -1.68 12.13 -14.69
CA ASP A 231 -0.26 11.78 -14.85
C ASP A 231 0.08 10.41 -14.24
N MET A 232 -0.35 10.15 -12.98
CA MET A 232 0.00 8.89 -12.32
C MET A 232 -0.74 7.70 -12.92
N LEU A 233 -2.04 7.76 -13.11
CA LEU A 233 -2.82 6.62 -13.61
C LEU A 233 -2.49 6.21 -15.05
N PRO A 234 -2.13 7.12 -15.99
CA PRO A 234 -1.60 6.71 -17.29
C PRO A 234 -0.27 5.95 -17.19
N TYR A 235 0.59 6.28 -16.25
CA TYR A 235 1.87 5.61 -16.03
C TYR A 235 1.75 4.34 -15.18
N TYR A 236 0.89 4.38 -14.16
CA TYR A 236 0.55 3.28 -13.24
C TYR A 236 -0.93 2.91 -13.39
N PRO A 237 -1.33 2.23 -14.49
CA PRO A 237 -2.73 1.91 -14.73
C PRO A 237 -3.30 1.05 -13.61
N ILE A 238 -4.52 1.38 -13.17
CA ILE A 238 -5.25 0.56 -12.19
C ILE A 238 -5.73 -0.73 -12.84
N GLY A 239 -5.70 -1.83 -12.09
CA GLY A 239 -6.14 -3.13 -12.61
C GLY A 239 -5.68 -4.29 -11.75
N VAL A 240 -6.12 -5.48 -12.13
CA VAL A 240 -5.68 -6.75 -11.55
C VAL A 240 -4.55 -7.29 -12.41
N TYR A 241 -3.37 -7.46 -11.82
CA TYR A 241 -2.16 -7.95 -12.48
C TYR A 241 -1.98 -9.45 -12.32
N LYS A 242 -2.48 -9.99 -11.21
CA LYS A 242 -2.53 -11.44 -10.96
C LYS A 242 -3.72 -11.77 -10.06
N ASP A 243 -4.47 -12.80 -10.42
CA ASP A 243 -5.57 -13.34 -9.63
C ASP A 243 -5.74 -14.83 -9.92
N ARG A 244 -5.16 -15.65 -9.06
CA ARG A 244 -5.23 -17.12 -9.22
C ARG A 244 -6.54 -17.69 -8.73
N THR A 245 -7.32 -16.95 -7.93
CA THR A 245 -8.67 -17.38 -7.52
C THR A 245 -9.64 -17.37 -8.69
N ALA A 246 -9.62 -16.33 -9.51
CA ALA A 246 -10.46 -16.24 -10.70
C ALA A 246 -10.17 -17.32 -11.74
N ALA A 247 -8.91 -17.77 -11.84
CA ALA A 247 -8.50 -18.82 -12.77
C ALA A 247 -8.94 -20.24 -12.32
N LYS A 248 -9.27 -20.45 -11.04
CA LYS A 248 -9.74 -21.74 -10.51
C LYS A 248 -11.25 -21.90 -10.59
N GLU A 249 -12.01 -20.82 -10.59
CA GLU A 249 -13.47 -20.83 -10.71
C GLU A 249 -13.96 -21.00 -12.16
N GLY A 250 -13.07 -20.89 -13.14
CA GLY A 250 -13.35 -21.06 -14.58
C GLY A 250 -12.94 -22.42 -15.17
N LYS A 251 -12.57 -23.39 -14.32
CA LYS A 251 -12.31 -24.80 -14.68
C LYS A 251 -13.29 -25.70 -13.95
#